data_ca412f7290592776863428e121618c7c
#
_entry.id   ca412f7290592776863428e121618c7c
#
_cell.length_a   1.000
_cell.length_b   1.000
_cell.length_c   1.000
_cell.angle_alpha   90.00
_cell.angle_beta   90.00
_cell.angle_gamma   90.00
#
_symmetry.space_group_name_H-M   'P 1'
#
loop_
_entity.id
_entity.type
_entity.pdbx_description
1 polymer ?
#
loop_
_entity_poly.entity_id
_entity_poly.type
_entity_poly.pdbx_seq_one_letter_code
_entity_poly.pdbx_strand_id
1 'polypeptide(L)'
;MIGFSANKTEEQAKADTTSNRMTICKEKVLYMNGQRLGLSESEAEYLKKKLDEEFASKVGLQVSLSKTEQDAAAPAAVTVTVKTTFNGALVDADAVPTITATGMNPTLTKTTTGTYTCTLEGKNTAVSVNVTAKIKGITKNGGGTIYAWHKIRYGVSALDVIPASGPIPENFKAVGPVGTAAGTYSFAFKDNTYGYILIPNGVSLPKSMQVDNPSGVENDVTPVPFKKLANVVVGGVTYTQLRIATKQLQSTHNVKFA
;
A
#
# COMPACT_ATOMS: atom_id res chain seq x y z
N MET A 1 15.50 -35.97 -7.89
CA MET A 1 14.69 -35.16 -6.96
C MET A 1 13.59 -36.03 -6.41
N ILE A 2 13.56 -36.27 -5.09
CA ILE A 2 12.56 -37.07 -4.45
C ILE A 2 11.29 -36.24 -4.32
N GLY A 3 10.20 -36.67 -4.97
CA GLY A 3 8.92 -35.99 -4.84
C GLY A 3 8.18 -36.48 -3.59
N PHE A 4 7.34 -35.61 -3.02
CA PHE A 4 6.50 -35.97 -1.87
C PHE A 4 5.02 -35.89 -2.25
N SER A 5 4.21 -36.72 -1.66
CA SER A 5 2.75 -36.65 -1.73
C SER A 5 2.14 -36.86 -0.34
N ALA A 6 1.09 -36.11 -0.03
CA ALA A 6 0.29 -36.27 1.18
C ALA A 6 -1.18 -36.54 0.79
N ASN A 7 -1.97 -36.99 1.76
CA ASN A 7 -3.42 -37.29 1.62
C ASN A 7 -3.79 -38.56 0.86
N LYS A 8 -2.88 -39.49 0.64
CA LYS A 8 -3.22 -40.84 0.19
C LYS A 8 -3.62 -41.73 1.40
N THR A 9 -4.48 -42.71 1.17
CA THR A 9 -4.67 -43.80 2.13
C THR A 9 -3.49 -44.76 2.09
N GLU A 10 -3.32 -45.57 3.14
CA GLU A 10 -2.25 -46.59 3.16
C GLU A 10 -2.34 -47.53 1.95
N GLU A 11 -3.54 -47.94 1.53
CA GLU A 11 -3.74 -48.77 0.35
C GLU A 11 -3.28 -48.10 -0.95
N GLN A 12 -3.60 -46.81 -1.11
CA GLN A 12 -3.14 -46.03 -2.26
C GLN A 12 -1.62 -45.84 -2.27
N ALA A 13 -0.98 -45.76 -1.10
CA ALA A 13 0.47 -45.63 -0.98
C ALA A 13 1.19 -46.97 -1.26
N LYS A 14 0.63 -48.12 -0.84
CA LYS A 14 1.12 -49.47 -1.16
C LYS A 14 1.04 -49.76 -2.66
N ALA A 15 0.00 -49.27 -3.33
CA ALA A 15 -0.19 -49.46 -4.78
C ALA A 15 0.74 -48.61 -5.64
N ASP A 16 1.35 -47.54 -5.08
CA ASP A 16 2.23 -46.64 -5.80
C ASP A 16 3.68 -47.14 -5.81
N THR A 17 3.98 -48.09 -6.67
CA THR A 17 5.28 -48.78 -6.77
C THR A 17 6.23 -48.12 -7.76
N THR A 18 5.79 -47.10 -8.52
CA THR A 18 6.54 -46.54 -9.66
C THR A 18 7.01 -45.11 -9.46
N SER A 19 6.47 -44.41 -8.48
CA SER A 19 6.86 -43.05 -8.22
C SER A 19 8.02 -42.96 -7.21
N ASN A 20 9.13 -42.34 -7.58
CA ASN A 20 10.18 -41.97 -6.63
C ASN A 20 9.71 -40.87 -5.67
N ARG A 21 8.54 -41.10 -5.05
CA ARG A 21 7.91 -40.17 -4.11
C ARG A 21 7.75 -40.83 -2.76
N MET A 22 8.09 -40.07 -1.73
CA MET A 22 7.66 -40.40 -0.37
C MET A 22 6.20 -40.04 -0.19
N THR A 23 5.40 -40.94 0.34
CA THR A 23 3.99 -40.73 0.63
C THR A 23 3.76 -40.90 2.13
N ILE A 24 3.26 -39.84 2.79
CA ILE A 24 2.77 -39.91 4.17
C ILE A 24 1.27 -40.16 4.09
N CYS A 25 0.83 -41.30 4.60
CA CYS A 25 -0.57 -41.66 4.62
C CYS A 25 -1.35 -40.91 5.68
N LYS A 26 -2.69 -40.88 5.56
CA LYS A 26 -3.59 -40.35 6.59
C LYS A 26 -3.38 -41.02 7.94
N GLU A 27 -2.97 -42.28 7.91
CA GLU A 27 -2.67 -43.12 9.07
C GLU A 27 -1.28 -42.83 9.68
N LYS A 28 -0.61 -41.74 9.25
CA LYS A 28 0.73 -41.33 9.70
C LYS A 28 1.85 -42.37 9.42
N VAL A 29 1.68 -43.17 8.40
CA VAL A 29 2.69 -44.17 7.95
C VAL A 29 3.35 -43.64 6.68
N LEU A 30 4.66 -43.76 6.59
CA LEU A 30 5.45 -43.36 5.45
C LEU A 30 5.71 -44.53 4.53
N TYR A 31 5.46 -44.35 3.24
CA TYR A 31 5.77 -45.28 2.17
C TYR A 31 6.71 -44.66 1.13
N MET A 32 7.55 -45.49 0.55
CA MET A 32 8.37 -45.16 -0.62
C MET A 32 8.34 -46.33 -1.58
N ASN A 33 7.93 -46.09 -2.84
CA ASN A 33 7.78 -47.15 -3.86
C ASN A 33 6.95 -48.35 -3.38
N GLY A 34 5.84 -48.09 -2.70
CA GLY A 34 4.97 -49.13 -2.16
C GLY A 34 5.49 -49.86 -0.90
N GLN A 35 6.72 -49.56 -0.46
CA GLN A 35 7.30 -50.14 0.73
C GLN A 35 7.12 -49.25 1.94
N ARG A 36 6.69 -49.83 3.07
CA ARG A 36 6.60 -49.13 4.35
C ARG A 36 7.99 -48.84 4.88
N LEU A 37 8.24 -47.57 5.16
CA LEU A 37 9.46 -47.17 5.85
C LEU A 37 9.22 -47.26 7.37
N GLY A 38 10.11 -47.93 8.07
CA GLY A 38 10.02 -48.20 9.51
C GLY A 38 10.35 -46.97 10.35
N LEU A 39 9.56 -45.88 10.17
CA LEU A 39 9.68 -44.70 11.00
C LEU A 39 8.80 -44.81 12.24
N SER A 40 9.28 -44.28 13.36
CA SER A 40 8.45 -44.07 14.53
C SER A 40 7.35 -43.00 14.23
N GLU A 41 6.27 -43.05 15.00
CA GLU A 41 5.15 -42.10 14.83
C GLU A 41 5.65 -40.63 14.92
N SER A 42 6.56 -40.34 15.83
CA SER A 42 7.14 -38.99 16.01
C SER A 42 7.96 -38.52 14.80
N GLU A 43 8.73 -39.42 14.17
CA GLU A 43 9.50 -39.10 12.94
C GLU A 43 8.56 -38.92 11.76
N ALA A 44 7.51 -39.71 11.64
CA ALA A 44 6.51 -39.52 10.60
C ALA A 44 5.73 -38.20 10.75
N GLU A 45 5.37 -37.82 11.97
CA GLU A 45 4.76 -36.51 12.25
C GLU A 45 5.70 -35.33 11.97
N TYR A 46 6.96 -35.44 12.34
CA TYR A 46 7.98 -34.42 12.05
C TYR A 46 8.15 -34.22 10.54
N LEU A 47 8.30 -35.31 9.80
CA LEU A 47 8.45 -35.26 8.34
C LEU A 47 7.19 -34.70 7.66
N LYS A 48 6.00 -35.09 8.13
CA LYS A 48 4.75 -34.55 7.64
C LYS A 48 4.67 -33.04 7.87
N LYS A 49 5.01 -32.57 9.06
CA LYS A 49 5.04 -31.14 9.40
C LYS A 49 6.01 -30.38 8.49
N LYS A 50 7.22 -30.89 8.28
CA LYS A 50 8.22 -30.29 7.38
C LYS A 50 7.74 -30.23 5.93
N LEU A 51 7.06 -31.28 5.48
CA LEU A 51 6.49 -31.32 4.14
C LEU A 51 5.36 -30.31 3.96
N ASP A 52 4.48 -30.22 4.94
CA ASP A 52 3.37 -29.26 4.93
C ASP A 52 3.91 -27.80 4.94
N GLU A 53 4.96 -27.51 5.74
CA GLU A 53 5.65 -26.21 5.76
C GLU A 53 6.27 -25.89 4.38
N GLU A 54 7.00 -26.83 3.78
CA GLU A 54 7.60 -26.67 2.46
C GLU A 54 6.55 -26.44 1.38
N PHE A 55 5.47 -27.24 1.40
CA PHE A 55 4.37 -27.08 0.46
C PHE A 55 3.70 -25.71 0.59
N ALA A 56 3.44 -25.28 1.83
CA ALA A 56 2.84 -23.99 2.11
C ALA A 56 3.73 -22.83 1.66
N SER A 57 5.06 -23.00 1.66
CA SER A 57 6.02 -22.00 1.19
C SER A 57 5.95 -21.76 -0.31
N LYS A 58 5.49 -22.74 -1.08
CA LYS A 58 5.36 -22.64 -2.54
C LYS A 58 4.06 -21.98 -3.00
N VAL A 59 3.11 -21.80 -2.07
CA VAL A 59 1.85 -21.13 -2.35
C VAL A 59 2.00 -19.63 -2.17
N GLY A 60 1.71 -18.86 -3.22
CA GLY A 60 1.77 -17.40 -3.23
C GLY A 60 0.42 -16.74 -3.46
N LEU A 61 0.20 -15.63 -2.78
CA LEU A 61 -0.89 -14.69 -3.02
C LEU A 61 -0.30 -13.29 -3.16
N GLN A 62 -0.56 -12.64 -4.29
CA GLN A 62 -0.20 -11.25 -4.52
C GLN A 62 -1.47 -10.43 -4.72
N VAL A 63 -1.59 -9.35 -3.97
CA VAL A 63 -2.67 -8.36 -4.13
C VAL A 63 -2.05 -7.05 -4.57
N SER A 64 -2.53 -6.51 -5.69
CA SER A 64 -2.07 -5.24 -6.25
C SER A 64 -3.25 -4.30 -6.39
N LEU A 65 -3.03 -3.05 -6.00
CA LEU A 65 -3.98 -1.94 -6.16
C LEU A 65 -3.48 -1.06 -7.30
N SER A 66 -4.34 -0.64 -8.22
CA SER A 66 -3.95 0.24 -9.34
C SER A 66 -3.43 1.60 -8.85
N LYS A 67 -3.80 1.98 -7.63
CA LYS A 67 -3.24 3.11 -6.86
C LYS A 67 -3.45 2.89 -5.37
N THR A 68 -2.56 3.44 -4.57
CA THR A 68 -2.60 3.40 -3.10
C THR A 68 -2.98 4.74 -2.48
N GLU A 69 -3.07 5.79 -3.31
CA GLU A 69 -3.45 7.14 -2.90
C GLU A 69 -4.43 7.74 -3.92
N GLN A 70 -5.35 8.56 -3.45
CA GLN A 70 -6.32 9.27 -4.28
C GLN A 70 -6.70 10.62 -3.69
N ASP A 71 -7.26 11.49 -4.56
CA ASP A 71 -7.80 12.78 -4.15
C ASP A 71 -9.14 12.58 -3.41
N ALA A 72 -9.19 12.94 -2.13
CA ALA A 72 -10.40 12.84 -1.34
C ALA A 72 -11.54 13.76 -1.85
N ALA A 73 -11.20 14.85 -2.57
CA ALA A 73 -12.18 15.76 -3.18
C ALA A 73 -12.74 15.23 -4.52
N ALA A 74 -11.99 14.35 -5.19
CA ALA A 74 -12.39 13.74 -6.45
C ALA A 74 -11.93 12.26 -6.48
N PRO A 75 -12.53 11.42 -5.63
CA PRO A 75 -12.11 10.03 -5.52
C PRO A 75 -12.44 9.28 -6.81
N ALA A 76 -11.49 8.51 -7.29
CA ALA A 76 -11.63 7.72 -8.51
C ALA A 76 -11.58 6.23 -8.20
N ALA A 77 -12.22 5.43 -9.03
CA ALA A 77 -12.24 3.98 -8.92
C ALA A 77 -10.83 3.38 -8.88
N VAL A 78 -10.68 2.29 -8.13
CA VAL A 78 -9.42 1.56 -7.95
C VAL A 78 -9.61 0.11 -8.37
N THR A 79 -8.78 -0.37 -9.29
CA THR A 79 -8.77 -1.78 -9.66
C THR A 79 -7.91 -2.56 -8.69
N VAL A 80 -8.47 -3.64 -8.14
CA VAL A 80 -7.76 -4.64 -7.35
C VAL A 80 -7.45 -5.81 -8.26
N THR A 81 -6.18 -6.22 -8.31
CA THR A 81 -5.73 -7.41 -9.02
C THR A 81 -5.16 -8.41 -8.02
N VAL A 82 -5.65 -9.62 -8.06
CA VAL A 82 -5.22 -10.74 -7.20
C VAL A 82 -4.59 -11.79 -8.07
N LYS A 83 -3.37 -12.19 -7.75
CA LYS A 83 -2.67 -13.29 -8.41
C LYS A 83 -2.40 -14.41 -7.43
N THR A 84 -2.71 -15.63 -7.81
CA THR A 84 -2.47 -16.85 -7.03
C THR A 84 -1.44 -17.71 -7.74
N THR A 85 -0.45 -18.19 -7.00
CA THR A 85 0.67 -18.96 -7.57
C THR A 85 0.95 -20.22 -6.78
N PHE A 86 1.51 -21.20 -7.46
CA PHE A 86 2.12 -22.36 -6.86
C PHE A 86 3.48 -22.61 -7.51
N ASN A 87 4.53 -22.65 -6.70
CA ASN A 87 5.92 -22.77 -7.16
C ASN A 87 6.29 -21.70 -8.22
N GLY A 88 5.82 -20.45 -8.02
CA GLY A 88 6.07 -19.32 -8.91
C GLY A 88 5.17 -19.25 -10.16
N ALA A 89 4.49 -20.34 -10.54
CA ALA A 89 3.59 -20.34 -11.68
C ALA A 89 2.17 -19.92 -11.28
N LEU A 90 1.44 -19.22 -12.16
CA LEU A 90 0.04 -18.87 -11.95
C LEU A 90 -0.82 -20.14 -11.92
N VAL A 91 -1.63 -20.29 -10.88
CA VAL A 91 -2.60 -21.37 -10.72
C VAL A 91 -3.90 -20.82 -10.17
N ASP A 92 -5.01 -21.47 -10.49
CA ASP A 92 -6.30 -21.09 -9.93
C ASP A 92 -6.35 -21.37 -8.44
N ALA A 93 -7.02 -20.50 -7.70
CA ALA A 93 -7.45 -20.77 -6.35
C ALA A 93 -8.52 -21.88 -6.35
N ASP A 94 -8.68 -22.58 -5.23
CA ASP A 94 -9.65 -23.68 -5.07
C ASP A 94 -11.10 -23.20 -5.25
N ALA A 95 -11.34 -21.92 -4.95
CA ALA A 95 -12.55 -21.16 -5.26
C ALA A 95 -12.15 -19.71 -5.56
N VAL A 96 -13.07 -18.91 -6.11
CA VAL A 96 -12.82 -17.46 -6.29
C VAL A 96 -12.45 -16.85 -4.95
N PRO A 97 -11.31 -16.12 -4.86
CA PRO A 97 -10.90 -15.52 -3.60
C PRO A 97 -11.95 -14.56 -3.05
N THR A 98 -12.07 -14.50 -1.74
CA THR A 98 -12.94 -13.53 -1.08
C THR A 98 -12.19 -12.22 -0.89
N ILE A 99 -12.92 -11.11 -1.05
CA ILE A 99 -12.39 -9.77 -0.82
C ILE A 99 -13.33 -9.00 0.11
N THR A 100 -12.76 -8.24 1.02
CA THR A 100 -13.48 -7.24 1.83
C THR A 100 -12.79 -5.89 1.64
N ALA A 101 -13.60 -4.84 1.59
CA ALA A 101 -13.11 -3.47 1.53
C ALA A 101 -13.99 -2.60 2.44
N THR A 102 -13.37 -1.67 3.18
CA THR A 102 -14.08 -0.83 4.16
C THR A 102 -15.26 -0.12 3.53
N GLY A 103 -16.48 -0.39 4.03
CA GLY A 103 -17.73 0.23 3.55
C GLY A 103 -18.14 -0.17 2.14
N MET A 104 -17.67 -1.32 1.64
CA MET A 104 -18.01 -1.87 0.32
C MET A 104 -18.10 -3.40 0.39
N ASN A 105 -18.86 -4.00 -0.54
CA ASN A 105 -18.99 -5.45 -0.71
C ASN A 105 -18.54 -5.85 -2.13
N PRO A 106 -17.24 -5.75 -2.46
CA PRO A 106 -16.76 -6.09 -3.78
C PRO A 106 -16.77 -7.61 -4.01
N THR A 107 -16.81 -7.98 -5.28
CA THR A 107 -16.69 -9.38 -5.71
C THR A 107 -15.59 -9.49 -6.74
N LEU A 108 -14.66 -10.41 -6.54
CA LEU A 108 -13.60 -10.72 -7.50
C LEU A 108 -14.16 -11.57 -8.66
N THR A 109 -13.72 -11.26 -9.86
CA THR A 109 -14.02 -12.03 -11.07
C THR A 109 -12.73 -12.59 -11.64
N LYS A 110 -12.71 -13.87 -11.99
CA LYS A 110 -11.57 -14.48 -12.66
C LYS A 110 -11.43 -13.91 -14.07
N THR A 111 -10.24 -13.44 -14.42
CA THR A 111 -9.92 -12.92 -15.75
C THR A 111 -9.08 -13.88 -16.57
N THR A 112 -8.08 -14.50 -15.94
CA THR A 112 -7.24 -15.53 -16.55
C THR A 112 -6.85 -16.55 -15.47
N THR A 113 -6.11 -17.60 -15.84
CA THR A 113 -5.59 -18.57 -14.87
C THR A 113 -4.83 -17.86 -13.76
N GLY A 114 -5.23 -18.12 -12.51
CA GLY A 114 -4.62 -17.57 -11.32
C GLY A 114 -4.73 -16.05 -11.19
N THR A 115 -5.58 -15.38 -11.98
CA THR A 115 -5.75 -13.92 -11.92
C THR A 115 -7.21 -13.55 -11.76
N TYR A 116 -7.48 -12.71 -10.77
CA TYR A 116 -8.81 -12.23 -10.42
C TYR A 116 -8.77 -10.71 -10.27
N THR A 117 -9.85 -10.04 -10.66
CA THR A 117 -9.95 -8.58 -10.57
C THR A 117 -11.31 -8.14 -10.05
N CYS A 118 -11.35 -6.98 -9.42
CA CYS A 118 -12.56 -6.21 -9.20
C CYS A 118 -12.24 -4.72 -9.23
N THR A 119 -13.28 -3.91 -9.37
CA THR A 119 -13.17 -2.45 -9.30
C THR A 119 -13.88 -1.98 -8.02
N LEU A 120 -13.16 -1.24 -7.19
CA LEU A 120 -13.70 -0.54 -6.03
C LEU A 120 -14.10 0.87 -6.44
N GLU A 121 -15.23 1.33 -5.94
CA GLU A 121 -15.61 2.74 -6.08
C GLU A 121 -14.63 3.63 -5.32
N GLY A 122 -14.42 4.84 -5.84
CA GLY A 122 -13.62 5.84 -5.14
C GLY A 122 -14.32 6.30 -3.85
N LYS A 123 -13.57 6.42 -2.76
CA LYS A 123 -14.05 6.94 -1.47
C LYS A 123 -13.21 8.13 -1.04
N ASN A 124 -13.84 9.09 -0.39
CA ASN A 124 -13.16 10.27 0.18
C ASN A 124 -12.45 9.98 1.52
N THR A 125 -12.48 8.74 1.97
CA THR A 125 -11.82 8.23 3.17
C THR A 125 -10.93 7.05 2.83
N ALA A 126 -10.01 6.71 3.72
CA ALA A 126 -9.15 5.55 3.54
C ALA A 126 -9.97 4.26 3.47
N VAL A 127 -9.57 3.35 2.58
CA VAL A 127 -10.18 2.03 2.37
C VAL A 127 -9.14 0.96 2.60
N SER A 128 -9.37 0.11 3.61
CA SER A 128 -8.58 -1.11 3.82
C SER A 128 -9.15 -2.23 2.96
N VAL A 129 -8.32 -2.88 2.18
CA VAL A 129 -8.65 -4.00 1.31
C VAL A 129 -7.99 -5.25 1.86
N ASN A 130 -8.76 -6.31 2.11
CA ASN A 130 -8.26 -7.61 2.53
C ASN A 130 -8.77 -8.68 1.57
N VAL A 131 -7.90 -9.59 1.18
CA VAL A 131 -8.19 -10.71 0.28
C VAL A 131 -7.77 -12.01 0.95
N THR A 132 -8.64 -13.00 0.90
CA THR A 132 -8.36 -14.35 1.35
C THR A 132 -8.54 -15.30 0.18
N ALA A 133 -7.52 -16.12 -0.09
CA ALA A 133 -7.55 -17.14 -1.12
C ALA A 133 -7.14 -18.51 -0.53
N LYS A 134 -7.82 -19.56 -0.96
CA LYS A 134 -7.41 -20.94 -0.71
C LYS A 134 -6.81 -21.51 -1.99
N ILE A 135 -5.55 -21.96 -1.92
CA ILE A 135 -4.77 -22.39 -3.08
C ILE A 135 -4.14 -23.74 -2.74
N LYS A 136 -4.53 -24.79 -3.46
CA LYS A 136 -4.08 -26.16 -3.16
C LYS A 136 -4.29 -26.56 -1.69
N GLY A 137 -5.45 -26.18 -1.13
CA GLY A 137 -5.79 -26.44 0.27
C GLY A 137 -5.21 -25.44 1.30
N ILE A 138 -4.26 -24.60 0.91
CA ILE A 138 -3.59 -23.63 1.79
C ILE A 138 -4.28 -22.27 1.71
N THR A 139 -4.64 -21.72 2.86
CA THR A 139 -5.22 -20.36 2.95
C THR A 139 -4.10 -19.31 3.04
N LYS A 140 -4.20 -18.28 2.21
CA LYS A 140 -3.34 -17.09 2.22
C LYS A 140 -4.18 -15.84 2.31
N ASN A 141 -3.64 -14.86 3.02
CA ASN A 141 -4.25 -13.53 3.18
C ASN A 141 -3.30 -12.47 2.61
N GLY A 142 -3.85 -11.45 2.01
CA GLY A 142 -3.14 -10.30 1.47
C GLY A 142 -4.05 -9.09 1.40
N GLY A 143 -3.49 -7.94 1.10
CA GLY A 143 -4.29 -6.72 0.99
C GLY A 143 -3.44 -5.47 0.98
N GLY A 144 -4.08 -4.34 1.19
CA GLY A 144 -3.44 -3.03 1.23
C GLY A 144 -4.43 -1.94 1.63
N THR A 145 -3.94 -0.72 1.74
CA THR A 145 -4.77 0.44 2.05
C THR A 145 -4.71 1.43 0.89
N ILE A 146 -5.87 1.96 0.52
CA ILE A 146 -6.00 3.09 -0.39
C ILE A 146 -6.24 4.31 0.49
N TYR A 147 -5.29 5.23 0.51
CA TYR A 147 -5.42 6.47 1.27
C TYR A 147 -6.15 7.52 0.45
N ALA A 148 -6.98 8.31 1.11
CA ALA A 148 -7.66 9.46 0.50
C ALA A 148 -7.11 10.73 1.14
N TRP A 149 -6.40 11.54 0.37
CA TRP A 149 -5.76 12.76 0.82
C TRP A 149 -6.35 13.97 0.09
N HIS A 150 -6.52 15.07 0.80
CA HIS A 150 -6.75 16.37 0.16
C HIS A 150 -5.44 16.96 -0.32
N LYS A 151 -5.50 17.77 -1.38
CA LYS A 151 -4.33 18.44 -1.96
C LYS A 151 -3.74 19.45 -0.99
N ILE A 152 -2.43 19.48 -0.89
CA ILE A 152 -1.68 20.57 -0.25
C ILE A 152 -1.82 21.81 -1.13
N ARG A 153 -1.97 22.96 -0.52
CA ARG A 153 -2.02 24.26 -1.22
C ARG A 153 -0.87 25.13 -0.78
N TYR A 154 -0.25 25.84 -1.71
CA TYR A 154 0.85 26.73 -1.40
C TYR A 154 0.83 27.95 -2.31
N GLY A 155 1.33 29.08 -1.80
CA GLY A 155 1.35 30.34 -2.53
C GLY A 155 1.87 31.49 -1.68
N VAL A 156 1.70 32.70 -2.16
CA VAL A 156 2.19 33.91 -1.51
C VAL A 156 1.03 34.81 -1.15
N SER A 157 1.19 35.54 -0.02
CA SER A 157 0.20 36.55 0.43
C SER A 157 0.87 37.64 1.23
N ALA A 158 0.35 38.85 1.13
CA ALA A 158 0.77 39.98 1.96
C ALA A 158 0.16 39.92 3.39
N LEU A 159 -0.86 39.08 3.59
CA LEU A 159 -1.51 38.92 4.90
C LEU A 159 -0.56 38.28 5.90
N ASP A 160 -0.66 38.67 7.16
CA ASP A 160 0.08 38.01 8.25
C ASP A 160 -0.51 36.66 8.62
N VAL A 161 -1.79 36.45 8.41
CA VAL A 161 -2.54 35.21 8.64
C VAL A 161 -3.60 35.12 7.56
N ILE A 162 -3.73 33.91 6.93
CA ILE A 162 -4.88 33.65 6.09
C ILE A 162 -6.08 33.45 7.01
N PRO A 163 -7.22 34.11 6.78
CA PRO A 163 -8.39 34.02 7.63
C PRO A 163 -8.84 32.59 7.86
N ALA A 164 -9.33 32.29 9.06
CA ALA A 164 -9.77 30.95 9.44
C ALA A 164 -10.89 30.38 8.56
N SER A 165 -11.68 31.28 7.95
CA SER A 165 -12.74 30.93 6.98
C SER A 165 -12.73 31.96 5.85
N GLY A 166 -13.04 31.50 4.64
CA GLY A 166 -13.10 32.37 3.46
C GLY A 166 -12.25 31.84 2.30
N PRO A 167 -12.22 32.59 1.19
CA PRO A 167 -11.40 32.18 0.05
C PRO A 167 -9.91 32.29 0.36
N ILE A 168 -9.17 31.29 -0.05
CA ILE A 168 -7.71 31.39 -0.09
C ILE A 168 -7.30 32.30 -1.26
N PRO A 169 -6.10 32.95 -1.21
CA PRO A 169 -5.62 33.75 -2.33
C PRO A 169 -5.59 32.95 -3.65
N GLU A 170 -6.04 33.57 -4.74
CA GLU A 170 -6.19 32.93 -6.06
C GLU A 170 -4.88 32.37 -6.63
N ASN A 171 -3.75 32.93 -6.24
CA ASN A 171 -2.43 32.49 -6.67
C ASN A 171 -1.94 31.21 -5.98
N PHE A 172 -2.73 30.63 -5.07
CA PHE A 172 -2.34 29.40 -4.42
C PHE A 172 -2.48 28.21 -5.38
N LYS A 173 -1.38 27.48 -5.54
CA LYS A 173 -1.31 26.24 -6.31
C LYS A 173 -1.72 25.05 -5.45
N ALA A 174 -2.16 23.97 -6.08
CA ALA A 174 -2.50 22.71 -5.43
C ALA A 174 -1.54 21.60 -5.88
N VAL A 175 -1.07 20.78 -4.94
CA VAL A 175 -0.16 19.65 -5.16
C VAL A 175 -0.69 18.42 -4.44
N GLY A 176 -0.42 17.27 -4.97
CA GLY A 176 -0.88 15.99 -4.45
C GLY A 176 -2.10 15.46 -5.21
N PRO A 177 -2.80 14.47 -4.65
CA PRO A 177 -2.88 14.10 -3.22
C PRO A 177 -1.66 13.31 -2.73
N VAL A 178 -1.17 13.64 -1.55
CA VAL A 178 -0.02 12.96 -0.93
C VAL A 178 -0.16 12.91 0.60
N GLY A 179 0.35 11.87 1.21
CA GLY A 179 0.31 11.68 2.67
C GLY A 179 1.39 12.45 3.44
N THR A 180 2.26 13.18 2.76
CA THR A 180 3.32 13.99 3.36
C THR A 180 3.44 15.34 2.68
N ALA A 181 3.77 16.38 3.46
CA ALA A 181 4.09 17.70 2.93
C ALA A 181 5.57 17.86 2.56
N ALA A 182 6.41 16.84 2.73
CA ALA A 182 7.78 16.87 2.26
C ALA A 182 7.83 17.01 0.74
N GLY A 183 8.71 17.89 0.25
CA GLY A 183 8.82 18.17 -1.19
C GLY A 183 9.35 19.57 -1.46
N THR A 184 9.53 19.91 -2.74
CA THR A 184 9.99 21.23 -3.16
C THR A 184 8.84 22.00 -3.81
N TYR A 185 8.61 23.22 -3.34
CA TYR A 185 7.53 24.09 -3.76
C TYR A 185 8.10 25.41 -4.29
N SER A 186 7.74 25.81 -5.51
CA SER A 186 8.23 27.04 -6.13
C SER A 186 7.29 28.22 -5.82
N PHE A 187 7.80 29.17 -5.06
CA PHE A 187 7.09 30.40 -4.67
C PHE A 187 7.52 31.59 -5.52
N ALA A 188 6.60 32.21 -6.22
CA ALA A 188 6.82 33.48 -6.90
C ALA A 188 6.45 34.63 -5.94
N PHE A 189 7.43 35.09 -5.15
CA PHE A 189 7.24 36.18 -4.21
C PHE A 189 7.03 37.50 -4.94
N LYS A 190 6.18 38.33 -4.38
CA LYS A 190 6.05 39.74 -4.66
C LYS A 190 6.60 40.53 -3.45
N ASP A 191 6.92 41.78 -3.62
CA ASP A 191 7.42 42.60 -2.52
C ASP A 191 6.48 42.57 -1.31
N ASN A 192 7.07 42.45 -0.14
CA ASN A 192 6.36 42.37 1.13
C ASN A 192 5.35 41.24 1.27
N THR A 193 5.59 40.07 0.62
CA THR A 193 4.73 38.89 0.76
C THR A 193 5.39 37.80 1.58
N TYR A 194 4.57 36.96 2.20
CA TYR A 194 4.97 35.72 2.85
C TYR A 194 4.68 34.51 1.94
N GLY A 195 5.50 33.50 2.03
CA GLY A 195 5.17 32.18 1.51
C GLY A 195 4.32 31.39 2.51
N TYR A 196 3.30 30.73 2.01
CA TYR A 196 2.39 29.89 2.79
C TYR A 196 2.30 28.48 2.23
N ILE A 197 2.20 27.50 3.13
CA ILE A 197 1.75 26.17 2.79
C ILE A 197 0.58 25.79 3.70
N LEU A 198 -0.50 25.32 3.10
CA LEU A 198 -1.69 24.81 3.77
C LEU A 198 -1.70 23.29 3.64
N ILE A 199 -1.55 22.63 4.75
CA ILE A 199 -1.41 21.17 4.83
C ILE A 199 -2.69 20.61 5.41
N PRO A 200 -3.44 19.75 4.65
CA PRO A 200 -4.68 19.19 5.14
C PRO A 200 -4.45 18.29 6.33
N ASN A 201 -5.41 18.25 7.24
CA ASN A 201 -5.34 17.34 8.39
C ASN A 201 -5.13 15.89 7.93
N GLY A 202 -4.31 15.15 8.68
CA GLY A 202 -3.92 13.78 8.38
C GLY A 202 -2.68 13.65 7.50
N VAL A 203 -2.27 14.72 6.79
CA VAL A 203 -0.99 14.75 6.06
C VAL A 203 0.14 15.09 7.02
N SER A 204 1.28 14.38 6.90
CA SER A 204 2.44 14.61 7.75
C SER A 204 3.01 16.01 7.54
N LEU A 205 3.23 16.74 8.65
CA LEU A 205 3.86 18.06 8.62
C LEU A 205 5.37 17.94 8.38
N PRO A 206 5.98 18.90 7.66
CA PRO A 206 7.42 18.94 7.49
C PRO A 206 8.11 19.29 8.83
N LYS A 207 9.29 18.73 9.04
CA LYS A 207 10.12 19.01 10.23
C LYS A 207 11.05 20.20 10.02
N SER A 208 11.42 20.48 8.78
CA SER A 208 12.32 21.56 8.41
C SER A 208 11.91 22.17 7.08
N MET A 209 12.33 23.41 6.85
CA MET A 209 12.11 24.14 5.63
C MET A 209 13.42 24.78 5.21
N GLN A 210 13.74 24.69 3.92
CA GLN A 210 14.97 25.21 3.32
C GLN A 210 14.61 25.99 2.07
N VAL A 211 15.25 27.15 1.86
CA VAL A 211 15.05 27.98 0.65
C VAL A 211 16.29 27.89 -0.22
N ASP A 212 16.09 27.55 -1.50
CA ASP A 212 17.17 27.59 -2.48
C ASP A 212 17.58 29.05 -2.75
N ASN A 213 18.88 29.26 -2.92
CA ASN A 213 19.39 30.53 -3.40
C ASN A 213 18.88 30.78 -4.84
N PRO A 214 18.46 32.02 -5.21
CA PRO A 214 17.94 32.35 -6.56
C PRO A 214 18.90 32.03 -7.72
N SER A 215 20.17 31.77 -7.45
CA SER A 215 21.16 31.36 -8.47
C SER A 215 21.15 29.83 -8.80
N GLY A 216 20.28 29.04 -8.18
CA GLY A 216 20.18 27.60 -8.45
C GLY A 216 21.39 26.77 -7.97
N VAL A 217 22.33 27.36 -7.25
CA VAL A 217 23.41 26.67 -6.59
C VAL A 217 22.90 26.27 -5.21
N GLU A 218 22.88 24.97 -4.91
CA GLU A 218 22.66 24.45 -3.55
C GLU A 218 23.82 24.95 -2.65
N ASN A 219 23.71 26.17 -2.19
CA ASN A 219 24.57 26.65 -1.13
C ASN A 219 23.86 26.42 0.19
N ASP A 220 24.65 25.92 1.15
CA ASP A 220 24.34 25.71 2.55
C ASP A 220 22.98 26.25 2.99
N VAL A 221 22.07 25.34 3.03
CA VAL A 221 20.66 25.60 3.20
C VAL A 221 20.45 26.03 4.63
N THR A 222 20.45 27.31 4.87
CA THR A 222 20.10 27.85 6.18
C THR A 222 18.63 27.49 6.46
N PRO A 223 18.32 26.78 7.56
CA PRO A 223 16.95 26.51 7.91
C PRO A 223 16.16 27.80 8.00
N VAL A 224 15.15 27.96 7.16
CA VAL A 224 14.29 29.13 7.22
C VAL A 224 13.25 28.89 8.31
N PRO A 225 13.17 29.76 9.33
CA PRO A 225 12.16 29.61 10.35
C PRO A 225 10.78 29.80 9.74
N PHE A 226 9.91 28.84 10.01
CA PHE A 226 8.50 28.94 9.67
C PHE A 226 7.65 29.03 10.94
N LYS A 227 6.50 29.68 10.81
CA LYS A 227 5.50 29.78 11.89
C LYS A 227 4.31 28.89 11.58
N LYS A 228 3.92 28.07 12.54
CA LYS A 228 2.62 27.44 12.53
C LYS A 228 1.59 28.46 13.03
N LEU A 229 0.58 28.71 12.22
CA LEU A 229 -0.50 29.66 12.50
C LEU A 229 -1.81 28.91 12.81
N ALA A 230 -2.87 29.67 13.08
CA ALA A 230 -4.21 29.09 13.26
C ALA A 230 -4.64 28.30 12.01
N ASN A 231 -5.42 27.24 12.23
CA ASN A 231 -5.95 26.45 11.14
C ASN A 231 -6.90 27.28 10.27
N VAL A 232 -6.96 26.94 8.98
CA VAL A 232 -7.89 27.52 8.01
C VAL A 232 -8.79 26.44 7.44
N VAL A 233 -10.08 26.75 7.22
CA VAL A 233 -11.05 25.84 6.62
C VAL A 233 -11.34 26.29 5.18
N VAL A 234 -11.09 25.40 4.21
CA VAL A 234 -11.30 25.65 2.79
C VAL A 234 -12.16 24.54 2.21
N GLY A 235 -13.36 24.86 1.73
CA GLY A 235 -14.27 23.88 1.16
C GLY A 235 -14.62 22.73 2.13
N GLY A 236 -14.77 23.04 3.43
CA GLY A 236 -15.05 22.03 4.47
C GLY A 236 -13.83 21.24 4.95
N VAL A 237 -12.67 21.44 4.37
CA VAL A 237 -11.42 20.78 4.75
C VAL A 237 -10.59 21.67 5.65
N THR A 238 -10.15 21.16 6.79
CA THR A 238 -9.28 21.85 7.74
C THR A 238 -7.82 21.68 7.34
N TYR A 239 -7.09 22.77 7.26
CA TYR A 239 -5.66 22.85 6.93
C TYR A 239 -4.87 23.43 8.09
N THR A 240 -3.74 22.81 8.39
CA THR A 240 -2.69 23.48 9.18
C THR A 240 -2.00 24.51 8.30
N GLN A 241 -1.91 25.74 8.79
CA GLN A 241 -1.28 26.85 8.09
C GLN A 241 0.16 27.00 8.56
N LEU A 242 1.12 26.82 7.67
CA LEU A 242 2.53 27.16 7.91
C LEU A 242 2.91 28.35 7.04
N ARG A 243 3.67 29.29 7.61
CA ARG A 243 4.11 30.52 6.95
C ARG A 243 5.61 30.69 7.13
N ILE A 244 6.33 31.12 6.07
CA ILE A 244 7.70 31.60 6.18
C ILE A 244 7.70 32.78 7.16
N ALA A 245 8.65 32.82 8.12
CA ALA A 245 8.60 33.73 9.25
C ALA A 245 8.72 35.23 8.83
N THR A 246 9.44 35.52 7.76
CA THR A 246 9.71 36.87 7.26
C THR A 246 9.08 37.14 5.90
N LYS A 247 8.72 38.38 5.64
CA LYS A 247 8.34 38.82 4.30
C LYS A 247 9.52 38.77 3.35
N GLN A 248 9.26 38.44 2.11
CA GLN A 248 10.25 38.32 1.06
C GLN A 248 10.14 39.49 0.08
N LEU A 249 11.24 39.77 -0.60
CA LEU A 249 11.29 40.69 -1.75
C LEU A 249 10.82 39.94 -3.01
N GLN A 250 10.59 40.70 -4.08
CA GLN A 250 10.18 40.11 -5.37
C GLN A 250 11.27 39.17 -5.90
N SER A 251 10.93 37.90 -5.97
CA SER A 251 11.84 36.84 -6.42
C SER A 251 11.08 35.52 -6.57
N THR A 252 11.68 34.54 -7.25
CA THR A 252 11.18 33.17 -7.27
C THR A 252 12.16 32.28 -6.50
N HIS A 253 11.65 31.60 -5.49
CA HIS A 253 12.44 30.68 -4.68
C HIS A 253 11.80 29.28 -4.67
N ASN A 254 12.63 28.27 -4.74
CA ASN A 254 12.23 26.93 -4.43
C ASN A 254 12.41 26.69 -2.93
N VAL A 255 11.37 26.27 -2.27
CA VAL A 255 11.38 25.97 -0.84
C VAL A 255 11.21 24.47 -0.67
N LYS A 256 12.22 23.82 -0.11
CA LYS A 256 12.21 22.39 0.19
C LYS A 256 11.72 22.19 1.62
N PHE A 257 10.70 21.35 1.77
CA PHE A 257 10.18 20.87 3.04
C PHE A 257 10.62 19.43 3.26
N ALA A 258 11.18 19.11 4.41
CA ALA A 258 11.67 17.78 4.77
C ALA A 258 11.11 17.29 6.13
#